data_b22ce3fb76d882f63f44f9a96e5040e5
#
_entry.id   b22ce3fb76d882f63f44f9a96e5040e5
#
_cell.length_a   1.000
_cell.length_b   1.000
_cell.length_c   1.000
_cell.angle_alpha   90.00
_cell.angle_beta   90.00
_cell.angle_gamma   90.00
#
_symmetry.space_group_name_H-M   'P 1'
#
loop_
_entity.id
_entity.type
_entity.pdbx_description
1 polymer ?
#
loop_
_entity_poly.entity_id
_entity_poly.type
_entity_poly.pdbx_seq_one_letter_code
_entity_poly.pdbx_strand_id
1 'polypeptide(L)'
;MKKAFVLLLILVAITPILHAQNTKQMSGKLLRHVVLLKFKDASSAAEVKKVEDAFRALPSKIKSVKGFEWGKNNSPENINQGFTHCFFVSFETEKDREEYLPHPAHKAFVDVLTPHLDKVLVIDYWAEK
;
A
#
# COMPACT_ATOMS: atom_id res chain seq x y z
N MET A 1 -36.04 29.17 65.78
CA MET A 1 -34.90 28.30 65.47
C MET A 1 -34.94 28.02 63.97
N LYS A 2 -34.12 28.72 63.18
CA LYS A 2 -34.06 28.55 61.71
C LYS A 2 -32.92 27.61 61.40
N LYS A 3 -33.24 26.41 60.88
CA LYS A 3 -32.24 25.44 60.41
C LYS A 3 -31.84 25.80 58.99
N ALA A 4 -30.59 26.25 58.80
CA ALA A 4 -30.01 26.49 57.51
C ALA A 4 -29.57 25.15 56.90
N PHE A 5 -30.16 24.79 55.78
CA PHE A 5 -29.72 23.65 54.93
C PHE A 5 -28.59 24.14 54.01
N VAL A 6 -27.37 23.66 54.28
CA VAL A 6 -26.25 23.89 53.37
C VAL A 6 -26.30 22.83 52.27
N LEU A 7 -26.63 23.27 51.06
CA LEU A 7 -26.61 22.41 49.86
C LEU A 7 -25.19 22.36 49.31
N LEU A 8 -24.49 21.22 49.53
CA LEU A 8 -23.16 20.99 49.03
C LEU A 8 -23.26 20.57 47.53
N LEU A 9 -22.97 21.50 46.63
CA LEU A 9 -22.87 21.24 45.18
C LEU A 9 -21.53 20.52 44.91
N ILE A 10 -21.60 19.20 44.64
CA ILE A 10 -20.43 18.42 44.16
C ILE A 10 -20.30 18.68 42.68
N LEU A 11 -19.32 19.49 42.30
CA LEU A 11 -18.93 19.72 40.91
C LEU A 11 -18.12 18.52 40.42
N VAL A 12 -18.74 17.59 39.66
CA VAL A 12 -18.04 16.50 39.01
C VAL A 12 -17.34 17.06 37.80
N ALA A 13 -16.04 17.26 37.90
CA ALA A 13 -15.20 17.62 36.75
C ALA A 13 -15.06 16.41 35.81
N ILE A 14 -15.77 16.42 34.68
CA ILE A 14 -15.61 15.45 33.61
C ILE A 14 -14.33 15.85 32.83
N THR A 15 -13.22 15.21 33.15
CA THR A 15 -12.01 15.34 32.35
C THR A 15 -12.19 14.52 31.06
N PRO A 16 -12.08 15.11 29.83
CA PRO A 16 -12.07 14.34 28.62
C PRO A 16 -10.79 13.50 28.62
N ILE A 17 -10.94 12.18 28.61
CA ILE A 17 -9.85 11.26 28.33
C ILE A 17 -9.53 11.42 26.85
N LEU A 18 -8.50 12.20 26.55
CA LEU A 18 -7.93 12.29 25.22
C LEU A 18 -7.32 10.92 24.92
N HIS A 19 -8.04 10.10 24.16
CA HIS A 19 -7.45 8.90 23.57
C HIS A 19 -6.43 9.39 22.54
N ALA A 20 -5.18 9.50 22.96
CA ALA A 20 -4.06 9.60 22.06
C ALA A 20 -4.06 8.31 21.23
N GLN A 21 -4.60 8.36 20.02
CA GLN A 21 -4.39 7.32 19.02
C GLN A 21 -2.89 7.30 18.78
N ASN A 22 -2.25 6.29 19.35
CA ASN A 22 -0.85 6.00 19.09
C ASN A 22 -0.73 5.51 17.65
N THR A 23 -0.77 6.45 16.71
CA THR A 23 -0.32 6.19 15.37
C THR A 23 1.18 5.91 15.49
N LYS A 24 1.52 4.63 15.54
CA LYS A 24 2.88 4.15 15.45
C LYS A 24 3.44 4.68 14.14
N GLN A 25 3.97 5.89 14.18
CA GLN A 25 4.68 6.49 13.07
C GLN A 25 5.86 5.56 12.80
N MET A 26 5.78 4.82 11.71
CA MET A 26 6.88 3.98 11.24
C MET A 26 8.06 4.92 10.96
N SER A 27 8.96 5.07 11.92
CA SER A 27 10.09 6.00 11.87
C SER A 27 11.28 5.45 11.10
N GLY A 28 11.06 4.40 10.30
CA GLY A 28 12.07 3.77 9.45
C GLY A 28 11.93 4.20 7.98
N LYS A 29 13.05 4.25 7.27
CA LYS A 29 13.03 4.31 5.81
C LYS A 29 12.35 3.05 5.29
N LEU A 30 11.48 3.18 4.27
CA LEU A 30 10.86 2.03 3.60
C LEU A 30 11.58 1.74 2.30
N LEU A 31 11.83 0.47 2.05
CA LEU A 31 12.28 -0.02 0.76
C LEU A 31 11.10 -0.02 -0.20
N ARG A 32 11.25 0.67 -1.31
CA ARG A 32 10.24 0.78 -2.36
C ARG A 32 10.59 -0.16 -3.51
N HIS A 33 9.58 -0.86 -3.98
CA HIS A 33 9.64 -1.73 -5.16
C HIS A 33 8.57 -1.23 -6.12
N VAL A 34 9.00 -0.47 -7.12
CA VAL A 34 8.12 0.17 -8.09
C VAL A 34 8.12 -0.65 -9.37
N VAL A 35 6.94 -1.06 -9.80
CA VAL A 35 6.75 -1.89 -10.99
C VAL A 35 5.89 -1.14 -12.00
N LEU A 36 6.47 -0.80 -13.14
CA LEU A 36 5.76 -0.23 -14.26
C LEU A 36 5.46 -1.31 -15.30
N LEU A 37 4.21 -1.39 -15.74
CA LEU A 37 3.78 -2.37 -16.74
C LEU A 37 3.29 -1.68 -18.01
N LYS A 38 3.72 -2.24 -19.14
CA LYS A 38 3.11 -2.06 -20.46
C LYS A 38 2.53 -3.39 -20.90
N PHE A 39 1.23 -3.41 -21.16
CA PHE A 39 0.55 -4.59 -21.68
C PHE A 39 0.66 -4.68 -23.21
N LYS A 40 0.54 -5.90 -23.73
CA LYS A 40 0.43 -6.14 -25.18
C LYS A 40 -0.85 -5.50 -25.70
N ASP A 41 -0.80 -4.92 -26.90
CA ASP A 41 -1.97 -4.32 -27.53
C ASP A 41 -3.11 -5.34 -27.78
N ALA A 42 -2.74 -6.61 -27.95
CA ALA A 42 -3.69 -7.70 -28.13
C ALA A 42 -4.43 -8.12 -26.83
N SER A 43 -3.98 -7.66 -25.66
CA SER A 43 -4.62 -8.00 -24.40
C SER A 43 -5.91 -7.20 -24.23
N SER A 44 -7.01 -7.91 -24.00
CA SER A 44 -8.30 -7.29 -23.73
C SER A 44 -8.34 -6.59 -22.38
N ALA A 45 -9.28 -5.66 -22.21
CA ALA A 45 -9.50 -4.99 -20.94
C ALA A 45 -9.81 -5.97 -19.79
N ALA A 46 -10.50 -7.06 -20.08
CA ALA A 46 -10.80 -8.11 -19.10
C ALA A 46 -9.54 -8.89 -18.66
N GLU A 47 -8.62 -9.15 -19.56
CA GLU A 47 -7.34 -9.80 -19.27
C GLU A 47 -6.43 -8.87 -18.46
N VAL A 48 -6.33 -7.60 -18.84
CA VAL A 48 -5.60 -6.59 -18.06
C VAL A 48 -6.17 -6.49 -16.65
N LYS A 49 -7.50 -6.47 -16.51
CA LYS A 49 -8.15 -6.44 -15.21
C LYS A 49 -7.82 -7.66 -14.34
N LYS A 50 -7.71 -8.85 -14.92
CA LYS A 50 -7.26 -10.05 -14.17
C LYS A 50 -5.86 -9.85 -13.57
N VAL A 51 -4.95 -9.25 -14.33
CA VAL A 51 -3.60 -8.94 -13.83
C VAL A 51 -3.65 -7.90 -12.72
N GLU A 52 -4.43 -6.82 -12.89
CA GLU A 52 -4.64 -5.80 -11.85
C GLU A 52 -5.14 -6.44 -10.55
N ASP A 53 -6.18 -7.26 -10.64
CA ASP A 53 -6.79 -7.93 -9.48
C ASP A 53 -5.81 -8.92 -8.81
N ALA A 54 -5.03 -9.65 -9.60
CA ALA A 54 -4.03 -10.58 -9.09
C ALA A 54 -2.89 -9.85 -8.33
N PHE A 55 -2.41 -8.72 -8.85
CA PHE A 55 -1.40 -7.91 -8.16
C PHE A 55 -1.95 -7.32 -6.86
N ARG A 56 -3.15 -6.74 -6.91
CA ARG A 56 -3.82 -6.15 -5.75
C ARG A 56 -4.08 -7.15 -4.62
N ALA A 57 -4.17 -8.43 -4.94
CA ALA A 57 -4.36 -9.49 -3.95
C ALA A 57 -3.07 -9.87 -3.18
N LEU A 58 -1.87 -9.49 -3.67
CA LEU A 58 -0.61 -9.91 -3.07
C LEU A 58 -0.43 -9.46 -1.62
N PRO A 59 -0.79 -8.21 -1.21
CA PRO A 59 -0.62 -7.78 0.17
C PRO A 59 -1.38 -8.64 1.19
N SER A 60 -2.52 -9.21 0.80
CA SER A 60 -3.29 -10.11 1.67
C SER A 60 -2.69 -11.51 1.79
N LYS A 61 -1.83 -11.89 0.84
CA LYS A 61 -1.22 -13.22 0.74
C LYS A 61 0.22 -13.27 1.23
N ILE A 62 0.91 -12.14 1.25
CA ILE A 62 2.34 -12.04 1.54
C ILE A 62 2.56 -11.05 2.67
N LYS A 63 2.87 -11.57 3.86
CA LYS A 63 2.99 -10.77 5.10
C LYS A 63 4.17 -9.79 5.10
N SER A 64 5.20 -10.05 4.30
CA SER A 64 6.36 -9.16 4.16
C SER A 64 6.02 -7.85 3.43
N VAL A 65 4.91 -7.79 2.69
CA VAL A 65 4.41 -6.54 2.09
C VAL A 65 3.83 -5.65 3.19
N LYS A 66 4.40 -4.46 3.36
CA LYS A 66 4.02 -3.48 4.41
C LYS A 66 3.21 -2.31 3.88
N GLY A 67 3.29 -2.04 2.59
CA GLY A 67 2.51 -1.02 1.92
C GLY A 67 2.30 -1.36 0.47
N PHE A 68 1.17 -0.93 -0.06
CA PHE A 68 0.81 -1.17 -1.45
C PHE A 68 -0.09 -0.05 -1.94
N GLU A 69 0.26 0.49 -3.09
CA GLU A 69 -0.59 1.40 -3.86
C GLU A 69 -0.39 1.14 -5.35
N TRP A 70 -1.32 1.55 -6.17
CA TRP A 70 -1.20 1.43 -7.61
C TRP A 70 -2.08 2.43 -8.34
N GLY A 71 -1.79 2.65 -9.61
CA GLY A 71 -2.59 3.51 -10.46
C GLY A 71 -2.28 3.34 -11.93
N LYS A 72 -3.10 3.99 -12.75
CA LYS A 72 -2.89 4.10 -14.19
C LYS A 72 -2.27 5.45 -14.53
N ASN A 73 -1.43 5.46 -15.54
CA ASN A 73 -0.82 6.70 -16.01
C ASN A 73 -1.89 7.70 -16.47
N ASN A 74 -1.79 8.91 -15.99
CA ASN A 74 -2.61 10.05 -16.41
C ASN A 74 -1.76 11.31 -16.69
N SER A 75 -0.44 11.13 -16.86
CA SER A 75 0.45 12.26 -17.15
C SER A 75 0.14 12.87 -18.52
N PRO A 76 -0.03 14.19 -18.62
CA PRO A 76 -0.25 14.87 -19.90
C PRO A 76 1.05 15.05 -20.70
N GLU A 77 2.22 14.71 -20.16
CA GLU A 77 3.52 14.96 -20.81
C GLU A 77 3.83 14.00 -21.94
N ASN A 78 3.13 12.86 -22.04
CA ASN A 78 3.31 11.81 -23.08
C ASN A 78 4.73 11.22 -23.17
N ILE A 79 5.45 11.19 -22.03
CA ILE A 79 6.80 10.62 -21.93
C ILE A 79 6.85 9.29 -21.20
N ASN A 80 5.70 8.66 -21.00
CA ASN A 80 5.55 7.39 -20.26
C ASN A 80 6.05 6.15 -21.00
N GLN A 81 6.57 6.27 -22.22
CA GLN A 81 7.17 5.20 -23.03
C GLN A 81 6.27 3.95 -23.17
N GLY A 82 4.94 4.16 -23.13
CA GLY A 82 3.93 3.11 -23.24
C GLY A 82 3.60 2.40 -21.93
N PHE A 83 4.28 2.70 -20.81
CA PHE A 83 3.89 2.20 -19.51
C PHE A 83 2.58 2.83 -19.08
N THR A 84 1.61 2.00 -18.75
CA THR A 84 0.24 2.43 -18.42
C THR A 84 -0.13 2.19 -16.98
N HIS A 85 0.58 1.32 -16.27
CA HIS A 85 0.30 0.93 -14.88
C HIS A 85 1.54 1.10 -14.02
N CYS A 86 1.33 1.61 -12.82
CA CYS A 86 2.35 1.71 -11.79
C CYS A 86 1.85 1.01 -10.54
N PHE A 87 2.64 0.06 -10.03
CA PHE A 87 2.41 -0.61 -8.76
C PHE A 87 3.56 -0.28 -7.83
N PHE A 88 3.22 0.06 -6.60
CA PHE A 88 4.13 0.54 -5.59
C PHE A 88 4.05 -0.35 -4.36
N VAL A 89 5.04 -1.21 -4.18
CA VAL A 89 5.12 -2.14 -3.05
C VAL A 89 6.16 -1.64 -2.06
N SER A 90 5.88 -1.74 -0.78
CA SER A 90 6.80 -1.28 0.26
C SER A 90 7.15 -2.41 1.22
N PHE A 91 8.42 -2.43 1.63
CA PHE A 91 8.97 -3.36 2.60
C PHE A 91 9.69 -2.59 3.70
N GLU A 92 9.81 -3.18 4.89
CA GLU A 92 10.62 -2.61 5.98
C GLU A 92 12.10 -2.96 5.83
N THR A 93 12.41 -4.10 5.22
CA THR A 93 13.76 -4.62 5.07
C THR A 93 14.01 -5.22 3.69
N GLU A 94 15.27 -5.37 3.30
CA GLU A 94 15.65 -6.13 2.10
C GLU A 94 15.24 -7.59 2.21
N LYS A 95 15.29 -8.16 3.42
CA LYS A 95 14.84 -9.53 3.69
C LYS A 95 13.35 -9.71 3.36
N ASP A 96 12.51 -8.74 3.66
CA ASP A 96 11.09 -8.78 3.29
C ASP A 96 10.91 -8.90 1.77
N ARG A 97 11.71 -8.16 0.99
CA ARG A 97 11.72 -8.25 -0.48
C ARG A 97 12.27 -9.60 -0.95
N GLU A 98 13.33 -10.11 -0.32
CA GLU A 98 13.91 -11.41 -0.63
C GLU A 98 12.91 -12.55 -0.36
N GLU A 99 12.04 -12.43 0.63
CA GLU A 99 10.94 -13.35 0.89
C GLU A 99 9.79 -13.20 -0.11
N TYR A 100 9.51 -11.97 -0.55
CA TYR A 100 8.44 -11.65 -1.50
C TYR A 100 8.69 -12.22 -2.89
N LEU A 101 9.88 -12.03 -3.46
CA LEU A 101 10.18 -12.39 -4.84
C LEU A 101 10.00 -13.89 -5.14
N PRO A 102 10.49 -14.84 -4.32
CA PRO A 102 10.27 -16.28 -4.54
C PRO A 102 8.94 -16.79 -3.97
N HIS A 103 8.14 -15.95 -3.31
CA HIS A 103 6.91 -16.39 -2.67
C HIS A 103 5.94 -17.04 -3.67
N PRO A 104 5.28 -18.17 -3.36
CA PRO A 104 4.38 -18.85 -4.28
C PRO A 104 3.27 -17.98 -4.82
N ALA A 105 2.70 -17.08 -3.99
CA ALA A 105 1.68 -16.13 -4.45
C ALA A 105 2.23 -15.11 -5.46
N HIS A 106 3.48 -14.64 -5.30
CA HIS A 106 4.13 -13.76 -6.27
C HIS A 106 4.39 -14.50 -7.59
N LYS A 107 4.87 -15.75 -7.53
CA LYS A 107 5.06 -16.58 -8.74
C LYS A 107 3.75 -16.80 -9.48
N ALA A 108 2.67 -17.12 -8.77
CA ALA A 108 1.34 -17.29 -9.37
C ALA A 108 0.84 -15.99 -10.03
N PHE A 109 1.13 -14.83 -9.44
CA PHE A 109 0.85 -13.54 -10.08
C PHE A 109 1.66 -13.37 -11.38
N VAL A 110 2.97 -13.67 -11.35
CA VAL A 110 3.84 -13.58 -12.54
C VAL A 110 3.33 -14.48 -13.67
N ASP A 111 2.81 -15.67 -13.36
CA ASP A 111 2.19 -16.57 -14.36
C ASP A 111 0.94 -15.95 -14.98
N VAL A 112 0.14 -15.21 -14.22
CA VAL A 112 -1.02 -14.46 -14.75
C VAL A 112 -0.58 -13.28 -15.61
N LEU A 113 0.49 -12.59 -15.23
CA LEU A 113 1.00 -11.40 -15.92
C LEU A 113 1.65 -11.74 -17.27
N THR A 114 2.52 -12.77 -17.29
CA THR A 114 3.45 -13.04 -18.40
C THR A 114 2.78 -13.13 -19.78
N PRO A 115 1.62 -13.78 -19.97
CA PRO A 115 0.97 -13.84 -21.29
C PRO A 115 0.59 -12.47 -21.84
N HIS A 116 0.36 -11.48 -20.99
CA HIS A 116 -0.17 -10.16 -21.35
C HIS A 116 0.90 -9.05 -21.30
N LEU A 117 2.09 -9.36 -20.81
CA LEU A 117 3.17 -8.39 -20.63
C LEU A 117 3.91 -8.10 -21.94
N ASP A 118 3.99 -6.83 -22.32
CA ASP A 118 4.91 -6.32 -23.37
C ASP A 118 6.23 -5.88 -22.76
N LYS A 119 6.18 -4.97 -21.76
CA LYS A 119 7.38 -4.47 -21.05
C LYS A 119 7.12 -4.33 -19.57
N VAL A 120 8.16 -4.54 -18.79
CA VAL A 120 8.21 -4.27 -17.36
C VAL A 120 9.46 -3.46 -17.03
N LEU A 121 9.29 -2.50 -16.12
CA LEU A 121 10.40 -1.77 -15.50
C LEU A 121 10.23 -1.89 -13.99
N VAL A 122 11.29 -2.33 -13.32
CA VAL A 122 11.34 -2.42 -11.86
C VAL A 122 12.45 -1.52 -11.35
N ILE A 123 12.11 -0.70 -10.35
CA ILE A 123 13.06 0.17 -9.66
C ILE A 123 12.89 -0.02 -8.17
N ASP A 124 13.97 -0.33 -7.48
CA ASP A 124 14.01 -0.46 -6.03
C ASP A 124 14.87 0.65 -5.43
N TYR A 125 14.40 1.25 -4.34
CA TYR A 125 15.15 2.26 -3.61
C TYR A 125 14.69 2.37 -2.16
N TRP A 126 15.60 2.82 -1.29
CA TRP A 126 15.25 3.28 0.03
C TRP A 126 14.70 4.71 -0.05
N ALA A 127 13.49 4.91 0.48
CA ALA A 127 12.89 6.25 0.44
C ALA A 127 13.75 7.25 1.21
N GLU A 128 14.19 8.32 0.54
CA GLU A 128 14.86 9.45 1.17
C GLU A 128 13.81 10.42 1.74
N LYS A 129 14.19 11.13 2.83
CA LYS A 129 13.34 12.17 3.46
C LYS A 129 13.68 13.54 2.91
#